data_503786886b3fd29bff8f346f66a3fcd0
#
_entry.id   503786886b3fd29bff8f346f66a3fcd0
#
_cell.length_a   1.000
_cell.length_b   1.000
_cell.length_c   1.000
_cell.angle_alpha   90.00
_cell.angle_beta   90.00
_cell.angle_gamma   90.00
#
_symmetry.space_group_name_H-M   'P 1'
#
loop_
_entity.id
_entity.type
_entity.pdbx_description
1 polymer ?
#
loop_
_entity_poly.entity_id
_entity_poly.type
_entity_poly.pdbx_seq_one_letter_code
_entity_poly.pdbx_strand_id
1 'polypeptide(L)'
;MITYNRTDSQYLNDEHFNDASGVLNTLKGNIPSLASGIASADASYKGRVFDDSKTTAHHAIIPSEKSVDVSSLTPKERDIYMLIASSYIIQFYPDYEYNETKVLLEVGNNNHTFTATSNKPTKQGW
;
A
#
# COMPACT_ATOMS: atom_id res chain seq x y z
N MET A 1 -17.15 3.18 -4.88
CA MET A 1 -16.58 1.92 -4.34
C MET A 1 -15.12 1.76 -4.75
N ILE A 2 -14.81 1.39 -5.97
CA ILE A 2 -13.44 1.40 -6.53
C ILE A 2 -13.41 2.09 -7.87
N THR A 3 -12.22 2.49 -8.32
CA THR A 3 -11.99 3.04 -9.66
C THR A 3 -12.11 1.95 -10.74
N TYR A 4 -11.88 2.31 -12.01
CA TYR A 4 -11.96 1.36 -13.11
C TYR A 4 -11.00 0.19 -12.91
N ASN A 5 -11.50 -1.03 -13.06
CA ASN A 5 -10.81 -2.25 -12.62
C ASN A 5 -9.84 -2.85 -13.67
N ARG A 6 -9.69 -2.24 -14.85
CA ARG A 6 -8.71 -2.65 -15.86
C ARG A 6 -7.52 -1.72 -15.83
N THR A 7 -6.39 -2.22 -15.34
CA THR A 7 -5.15 -1.46 -15.28
C THR A 7 -3.95 -2.39 -15.36
N ASP A 8 -2.86 -1.85 -15.87
CA ASP A 8 -1.51 -2.39 -15.86
C ASP A 8 -0.55 -1.51 -15.01
N SER A 9 -1.08 -0.43 -14.43
CA SER A 9 -0.32 0.50 -13.62
C SER A 9 -0.41 0.19 -12.12
N GLN A 10 0.72 0.40 -11.43
CA GLN A 10 0.84 0.36 -9.96
C GLN A 10 0.94 1.77 -9.36
N TYR A 11 0.86 2.81 -10.19
CA TYR A 11 1.08 4.19 -9.81
C TYR A 11 -0.20 5.01 -9.85
N LEU A 12 -0.20 6.11 -9.11
CA LEU A 12 -1.24 7.12 -9.04
C LEU A 12 -0.66 8.47 -9.43
N ASN A 13 -1.49 9.37 -9.94
CA ASN A 13 -1.09 10.73 -10.24
C ASN A 13 -1.26 11.66 -9.02
N ASP A 14 -0.78 12.88 -9.13
CA ASP A 14 -0.82 13.88 -8.08
C ASP A 14 -2.26 14.31 -7.73
N GLU A 15 -3.19 14.26 -8.67
CA GLU A 15 -4.61 14.54 -8.45
C GLU A 15 -5.20 13.54 -7.43
N HIS A 16 -4.89 12.24 -7.57
CA HIS A 16 -5.33 11.23 -6.60
C HIS A 16 -4.73 11.44 -5.21
N PHE A 17 -3.54 12.04 -5.11
CA PHE A 17 -2.99 12.42 -3.82
C PHE A 17 -3.75 13.58 -3.18
N ASN A 18 -4.15 14.58 -3.96
CA ASN A 18 -4.96 15.71 -3.48
C ASN A 18 -6.32 15.26 -2.96
N ASP A 19 -6.93 14.24 -3.56
CA ASP A 19 -8.22 13.68 -3.18
C ASP A 19 -8.12 12.68 -2.00
N ALA A 20 -6.91 12.34 -1.56
CA ALA A 20 -6.66 11.27 -0.59
C ALA A 20 -7.44 11.44 0.72
N SER A 21 -7.52 12.66 1.24
CA SER A 21 -8.25 12.95 2.49
C SER A 21 -9.74 12.63 2.37
N GLY A 22 -10.36 12.92 1.23
CA GLY A 22 -11.76 12.60 0.94
C GLY A 22 -11.99 11.10 0.87
N VAL A 23 -11.12 10.39 0.15
CA VAL A 23 -11.17 8.93 0.04
C VAL A 23 -11.01 8.26 1.41
N LEU A 24 -10.02 8.66 2.23
CA LEU A 24 -9.79 8.11 3.56
C LEU A 24 -10.98 8.35 4.50
N ASN A 25 -11.58 9.55 4.47
CA ASN A 25 -12.80 9.85 5.25
C ASN A 25 -13.97 8.97 4.84
N THR A 26 -14.16 8.77 3.54
CA THR A 26 -15.22 7.89 3.02
C THR A 26 -14.99 6.44 3.43
N LEU A 27 -13.76 5.95 3.38
CA LEU A 27 -13.40 4.60 3.81
C LEU A 27 -13.67 4.39 5.30
N LYS A 28 -13.40 5.38 6.14
CA LYS A 28 -13.69 5.33 7.58
C LYS A 28 -15.18 5.10 7.85
N GLY A 29 -16.06 5.71 7.04
CA GLY A 29 -17.51 5.49 7.11
C GLY A 29 -17.93 4.14 6.54
N ASN A 30 -17.37 3.72 5.42
CA ASN A 30 -17.73 2.49 4.73
C ASN A 30 -17.26 1.23 5.49
N ILE A 31 -16.06 1.30 6.12
CA ILE A 31 -15.40 0.15 6.74
C ILE A 31 -14.93 0.53 8.16
N PRO A 32 -15.82 0.51 9.17
CA PRO A 32 -15.47 0.91 10.54
C PRO A 32 -14.30 0.12 11.14
N SER A 33 -14.07 -1.13 10.72
CA SER A 33 -12.95 -1.95 11.18
C SER A 33 -11.58 -1.40 10.79
N LEU A 34 -11.49 -0.57 9.74
CA LEU A 34 -10.26 0.11 9.31
C LEU A 34 -10.08 1.51 9.92
N ALA A 35 -11.03 1.98 10.75
CA ALA A 35 -11.03 3.34 11.28
C ALA A 35 -9.77 3.67 12.10
N SER A 36 -9.24 2.73 12.88
CA SER A 36 -8.00 2.91 13.65
C SER A 36 -6.77 3.06 12.74
N GLY A 37 -6.68 2.22 11.70
CA GLY A 37 -5.63 2.33 10.69
C GLY A 37 -5.71 3.68 9.97
N ILE A 38 -6.89 4.09 9.53
CA ILE A 38 -7.08 5.39 8.86
C ILE A 38 -6.69 6.56 9.78
N ALA A 39 -7.02 6.48 11.07
CA ALA A 39 -6.67 7.52 12.03
C ALA A 39 -5.16 7.66 12.26
N SER A 40 -4.39 6.61 12.03
CA SER A 40 -2.92 6.60 12.14
C SER A 40 -2.22 6.91 10.81
N ALA A 41 -2.96 6.94 9.71
CA ALA A 41 -2.43 7.31 8.39
C ALA A 41 -2.21 8.82 8.29
N ASP A 42 -1.09 9.23 7.72
CA ASP A 42 -0.78 10.64 7.46
C ASP A 42 -1.15 10.99 6.00
N ALA A 43 -2.30 11.60 5.80
CA ALA A 43 -2.77 12.01 4.47
C ALA A 43 -1.87 13.07 3.79
N SER A 44 -0.94 13.69 4.53
CA SER A 44 0.06 14.60 3.98
C SER A 44 1.34 13.87 3.51
N TYR A 45 1.50 12.60 3.88
CA TYR A 45 2.62 11.79 3.44
C TYR A 45 2.40 11.31 2.01
N LYS A 46 3.16 11.87 1.07
CA LYS A 46 3.14 11.46 -0.34
C LYS A 46 4.10 10.30 -0.55
N GLY A 47 3.56 9.08 -0.46
CA GLY A 47 4.31 7.87 -0.74
C GLY A 47 4.76 7.77 -2.21
N ARG A 48 5.73 6.89 -2.48
CA ARG A 48 6.33 6.68 -3.82
C ARG A 48 5.35 6.18 -4.90
N VAL A 49 4.15 5.80 -4.53
CA VAL A 49 3.10 5.37 -5.48
C VAL A 49 2.54 6.56 -6.27
N PHE A 50 2.58 7.77 -5.71
CA PHE A 50 2.10 8.99 -6.35
C PHE A 50 3.20 9.59 -7.21
N ASP A 51 3.20 9.23 -8.50
CA ASP A 51 4.23 9.60 -9.46
C ASP A 51 3.63 9.79 -10.87
N ASP A 52 3.41 11.05 -11.26
CA ASP A 52 2.85 11.42 -12.56
C ASP A 52 3.69 10.89 -13.73
N SER A 53 5.02 10.80 -13.56
CA SER A 53 5.91 10.35 -14.63
C SER A 53 5.75 8.87 -14.96
N LYS A 54 5.17 8.09 -14.03
CA LYS A 54 4.91 6.64 -14.16
C LYS A 54 3.44 6.31 -14.35
N THR A 55 2.59 7.32 -14.35
CA THR A 55 1.15 7.16 -14.60
C THR A 55 0.89 7.47 -16.07
N THR A 56 0.23 6.55 -16.76
CA THR A 56 -0.16 6.67 -18.18
C THR A 56 -1.66 6.93 -18.29
N ALA A 57 -2.30 6.41 -19.34
CA ALA A 57 -3.76 6.47 -19.49
C ALA A 57 -4.52 5.69 -18.39
N HIS A 58 -3.83 4.78 -17.70
CA HIS A 58 -4.39 4.02 -16.58
C HIS A 58 -3.57 4.27 -15.30
N HIS A 59 -4.26 4.25 -14.16
CA HIS A 59 -3.68 4.34 -12.82
C HIS A 59 -4.02 3.10 -12.00
N ALA A 60 -3.39 2.92 -10.85
CA ALA A 60 -3.68 1.82 -9.93
C ALA A 60 -5.17 1.82 -9.50
N ILE A 61 -5.68 0.64 -9.15
CA ILE A 61 -7.04 0.50 -8.62
C ILE A 61 -7.06 1.01 -7.18
N ILE A 62 -7.91 1.99 -6.90
CA ILE A 62 -8.08 2.58 -5.57
C ILE A 62 -9.56 2.66 -5.19
N PRO A 63 -9.88 2.83 -3.89
CA PRO A 63 -11.21 3.19 -3.46
C PRO A 63 -11.62 4.55 -4.01
N SER A 64 -12.89 4.73 -4.29
CA SER A 64 -13.47 6.03 -4.66
C SER A 64 -14.15 6.69 -3.46
N GLU A 65 -14.41 7.99 -3.53
CA GLU A 65 -15.16 8.76 -2.51
C GLU A 65 -16.65 8.37 -2.39
N LYS A 66 -17.07 7.31 -3.06
CA LYS A 66 -18.47 6.88 -3.02
C LYS A 66 -18.77 6.12 -1.73
N SER A 67 -19.76 6.59 -0.99
CA SER A 67 -20.31 5.85 0.15
C SER A 67 -20.93 4.52 -0.32
N VAL A 68 -20.65 3.45 0.42
CA VAL A 68 -21.10 2.09 0.13
C VAL A 68 -21.53 1.41 1.42
N ASP A 69 -22.67 0.75 1.37
CA ASP A 69 -23.05 -0.20 2.40
C ASP A 69 -22.32 -1.54 2.15
N VAL A 70 -21.25 -1.76 2.89
CA VAL A 70 -20.43 -2.98 2.78
C VAL A 70 -21.21 -4.24 3.17
N SER A 71 -22.32 -4.11 3.94
CA SER A 71 -23.16 -5.24 4.28
C SER A 71 -23.95 -5.79 3.11
N SER A 72 -24.20 -4.97 2.09
CA SER A 72 -24.89 -5.35 0.86
C SER A 72 -24.01 -6.11 -0.13
N LEU A 73 -22.69 -6.15 0.07
CA LEU A 73 -21.73 -6.85 -0.79
C LEU A 73 -21.73 -8.35 -0.50
N THR A 74 -21.53 -9.14 -1.55
CA THR A 74 -21.21 -10.56 -1.38
C THR A 74 -19.88 -10.72 -0.61
N PRO A 75 -19.65 -11.88 0.04
CA PRO A 75 -18.38 -12.10 0.76
C PRO A 75 -17.13 -11.84 -0.10
N LYS A 76 -17.13 -12.33 -1.34
CA LYS A 76 -15.99 -12.13 -2.26
C LYS A 76 -15.76 -10.66 -2.64
N GLU A 77 -16.83 -9.92 -2.91
CA GLU A 77 -16.74 -8.48 -3.21
C GLU A 77 -16.23 -7.70 -2.00
N ARG A 78 -16.68 -8.07 -0.81
CA ARG A 78 -16.21 -7.48 0.44
C ARG A 78 -14.72 -7.73 0.66
N ASP A 79 -14.26 -8.97 0.47
CA ASP A 79 -12.85 -9.33 0.64
C ASP A 79 -11.96 -8.55 -0.35
N ILE A 80 -12.38 -8.44 -1.62
CA ILE A 80 -11.67 -7.65 -2.63
C ILE A 80 -11.66 -6.16 -2.25
N TYR A 81 -12.80 -5.61 -1.82
CA TYR A 81 -12.88 -4.21 -1.41
C TYR A 81 -12.00 -3.92 -0.18
N MET A 82 -12.00 -4.82 0.81
CA MET A 82 -11.12 -4.74 1.98
C MET A 82 -9.63 -4.78 1.60
N LEU A 83 -9.25 -5.65 0.67
CA LEU A 83 -7.88 -5.75 0.18
C LEU A 83 -7.43 -4.44 -0.49
N ILE A 84 -8.25 -3.91 -1.40
CA ILE A 84 -7.97 -2.64 -2.10
C ILE A 84 -7.90 -1.48 -1.10
N ALA A 85 -8.84 -1.39 -0.16
CA ALA A 85 -8.87 -0.35 0.86
C ALA A 85 -7.64 -0.40 1.77
N SER A 86 -7.27 -1.58 2.25
CA SER A 86 -6.07 -1.76 3.07
C SER A 86 -4.80 -1.40 2.32
N SER A 87 -4.68 -1.85 1.05
CA SER A 87 -3.53 -1.54 0.19
C SER A 87 -3.42 -0.03 -0.11
N TYR A 88 -4.53 0.69 -0.16
CA TYR A 88 -4.55 2.14 -0.33
C TYR A 88 -4.13 2.86 0.96
N ILE A 89 -4.67 2.47 2.11
CA ILE A 89 -4.39 3.10 3.41
C ILE A 89 -2.90 3.02 3.76
N ILE A 90 -2.24 1.90 3.48
CA ILE A 90 -0.81 1.73 3.80
C ILE A 90 0.11 2.68 3.02
N GLN A 91 -0.35 3.27 1.91
CA GLN A 91 0.44 4.26 1.15
C GLN A 91 0.62 5.59 1.91
N PHE A 92 -0.13 5.81 2.98
CA PHE A 92 -0.06 6.97 3.86
C PHE A 92 0.67 6.67 5.19
N TYR A 93 1.43 5.59 5.22
CA TYR A 93 2.32 5.22 6.32
C TYR A 93 3.77 5.38 5.88
N PRO A 94 4.69 5.65 6.83
CA PRO A 94 6.12 5.69 6.53
C PRO A 94 6.61 4.33 6.05
N ASP A 95 7.73 4.34 5.33
CA ASP A 95 8.38 3.11 4.87
C ASP A 95 8.87 2.26 6.06
N TYR A 96 8.80 0.95 5.87
CA TYR A 96 9.45 -0.01 6.76
C TYR A 96 10.97 0.04 6.50
N GLU A 97 11.75 0.28 7.57
CA GLU A 97 13.20 0.37 7.48
C GLU A 97 13.85 -0.78 8.25
N TYR A 98 14.90 -1.35 7.69
CA TYR A 98 15.67 -2.41 8.34
C TYR A 98 17.14 -2.35 7.96
N ASN A 99 17.99 -2.87 8.85
CA ASN A 99 19.40 -3.14 8.54
C ASN A 99 19.54 -4.55 7.98
N GLU A 100 20.02 -4.66 6.76
CA GLU A 100 20.42 -5.92 6.16
C GLU A 100 21.87 -6.23 6.52
N THR A 101 22.11 -7.41 7.07
CA THR A 101 23.45 -7.96 7.27
C THR A 101 23.63 -9.15 6.35
N LYS A 102 24.62 -9.07 5.46
CA LYS A 102 24.99 -10.15 4.55
C LYS A 102 26.36 -10.69 4.93
N VAL A 103 26.40 -11.98 5.23
CA VAL A 103 27.64 -12.69 5.53
C VAL A 103 28.00 -13.57 4.35
N LEU A 104 29.22 -13.43 3.89
CA LEU A 104 29.82 -14.26 2.86
C LEU A 104 30.92 -15.12 3.52
N LEU A 105 30.81 -16.42 3.42
CA LEU A 105 31.77 -17.39 3.94
C LEU A 105 32.41 -18.11 2.77
N GLU A 106 33.74 -18.02 2.68
CA GLU A 106 34.54 -18.80 1.73
C GLU A 106 35.22 -19.95 2.46
N VAL A 107 35.03 -21.19 1.98
CA VAL A 107 35.54 -22.37 2.62
C VAL A 107 36.49 -23.11 1.69
N GLY A 108 37.73 -23.31 2.17
CA GLY A 108 38.76 -24.09 1.49
C GLY A 108 39.34 -23.46 0.22
N ASN A 109 40.24 -24.16 -0.43
CA ASN A 109 40.91 -23.69 -1.65
C ASN A 109 40.07 -23.89 -2.93
N ASN A 110 38.84 -24.43 -2.80
CA ASN A 110 37.95 -24.74 -3.93
C ASN A 110 36.88 -23.68 -4.19
N ASN A 111 37.01 -22.48 -3.64
CA ASN A 111 36.08 -21.36 -3.81
C ASN A 111 34.60 -21.70 -3.53
N HIS A 112 34.34 -22.55 -2.55
CA HIS A 112 32.97 -22.76 -2.08
C HIS A 112 32.53 -21.55 -1.26
N THR A 113 31.48 -20.89 -1.74
CA THR A 113 30.94 -19.69 -1.09
C THR A 113 29.56 -19.98 -0.50
N PHE A 114 29.39 -19.64 0.78
CA PHE A 114 28.09 -19.68 1.46
C PHE A 114 27.65 -18.25 1.77
N THR A 115 26.39 -17.96 1.55
CA THR A 115 25.81 -16.64 1.85
C THR A 115 24.69 -16.81 2.87
N ALA A 116 24.71 -15.98 3.91
CA ALA A 116 23.59 -15.82 4.84
C ALA A 116 23.16 -14.35 4.88
N THR A 117 21.86 -14.11 4.93
CA THR A 117 21.30 -12.76 5.03
C THR A 117 20.37 -12.70 6.23
N SER A 118 20.48 -11.62 7.00
CA SER A 118 19.60 -11.32 8.14
C SER A 118 19.12 -9.89 8.06
N ASN A 119 17.82 -9.67 8.28
CA ASN A 119 17.20 -8.36 8.31
C ASN A 119 16.74 -8.04 9.73
N LYS A 120 17.26 -6.94 10.29
CA LYS A 120 16.87 -6.43 11.60
C LYS A 120 16.04 -5.15 11.43
N PRO A 121 14.75 -5.16 11.78
CA PRO A 121 13.91 -3.96 11.71
C PRO A 121 14.49 -2.82 12.54
N THR A 122 14.51 -1.61 11.99
CA THR A 122 14.93 -0.37 12.65
C THR A 122 13.80 0.62 12.80
N LYS A 123 12.83 0.58 11.88
CA LYS A 123 11.62 1.38 11.94
C LYS A 123 10.43 0.56 11.44
N GLN A 124 9.39 0.53 12.23
CA GLN A 124 8.14 -0.10 11.84
C GLN A 124 7.39 0.87 10.91
N GLY A 125 7.18 0.45 9.67
CA GLY A 125 6.35 1.15 8.70
C GLY A 125 4.94 0.54 8.62
N TRP A 126 4.41 0.49 7.41
CA TRP A 126 3.15 -0.18 7.08
C TRP A 126 3.23 -1.70 7.17
#